data_be58b35eb8fe4830edb209e6a84787e1
#
_entry.id   be58b35eb8fe4830edb209e6a84787e1
#
_cell.length_a   1.000
_cell.length_b   1.000
_cell.length_c   1.000
_cell.angle_alpha   90.00
_cell.angle_beta   90.00
_cell.angle_gamma   90.00
#
_symmetry.space_group_name_H-M   'P 1'
#
loop_
_entity.id
_entity.type
_entity.pdbx_description
1 polymer ?
#
loop_
_entity_poly.entity_id
_entity_poly.type
_entity_poly.pdbx_seq_one_letter_code
_entity_poly.pdbx_strand_id
1 'polypeptide(L)'
;MVKNALEPSWEARFEGCSYGFRPGRGCHDAIEKIYRLARPNSRRKWVLDADIKGAFDHISHEHLLTTIGRVPGFELIKQWLKAGYVEKGVFHETQAGTPQGGVITPPTMLQTLGIFF
;
A
#
# COMPACT_ATOMS: atom_id res chain seq x y z
N MET A 1 -5.17 -15.18 -5.73
CA MET A 1 -5.51 -16.01 -4.54
C MET A 1 -5.12 -15.34 -3.22
N VAL A 2 -3.85 -15.10 -2.96
CA VAL A 2 -3.38 -14.50 -1.68
C VAL A 2 -4.01 -13.13 -1.42
N LYS A 3 -4.04 -12.24 -2.41
CA LYS A 3 -4.72 -10.94 -2.31
C LYS A 3 -6.17 -11.09 -1.88
N ASN A 4 -6.92 -11.97 -2.52
CA ASN A 4 -8.35 -12.19 -2.22
C ASN A 4 -8.59 -12.74 -0.81
N ALA A 5 -7.63 -13.48 -0.25
CA ALA A 5 -7.70 -13.97 1.11
C ALA A 5 -7.44 -12.87 2.17
N LEU A 6 -6.57 -11.92 1.86
CA LEU A 6 -6.17 -10.85 2.77
C LEU A 6 -7.07 -9.61 2.69
N GLU A 7 -7.56 -9.29 1.50
CA GLU A 7 -8.26 -8.05 1.19
C GLU A 7 -9.45 -7.75 2.13
N PRO A 8 -10.36 -8.71 2.45
CA PRO A 8 -11.51 -8.40 3.30
C PRO A 8 -11.12 -7.94 4.70
N SER A 9 -10.13 -8.59 5.33
CA SER A 9 -9.70 -8.24 6.68
C SER A 9 -8.92 -6.93 6.73
N TRP A 10 -8.18 -6.61 5.68
CA TRP A 10 -7.42 -5.37 5.59
C TRP A 10 -8.31 -4.20 5.21
N GLU A 11 -9.25 -4.42 4.27
CA GLU A 11 -10.24 -3.39 3.89
C GLU A 11 -11.03 -2.90 5.10
N ALA A 12 -11.37 -3.79 6.02
CA ALA A 12 -12.07 -3.43 7.26
C ALA A 12 -11.24 -2.55 8.22
N ARG A 13 -9.91 -2.56 8.08
CA ARG A 13 -9.00 -1.77 8.93
C ARG A 13 -8.60 -0.44 8.31
N PHE A 14 -8.72 -0.29 7.00
CA PHE A 14 -8.32 0.95 6.33
C PHE A 14 -9.27 2.11 6.66
N GLU A 15 -8.68 3.29 6.79
CA GLU A 15 -9.45 4.50 7.04
C GLU A 15 -10.45 4.81 5.91
N GLY A 16 -11.61 5.29 6.28
CA GLY A 16 -12.67 5.63 5.33
C GLY A 16 -12.29 6.71 4.31
N CYS A 17 -11.29 7.52 4.59
CA CYS A 17 -10.79 8.56 3.69
C CYS A 17 -9.57 8.15 2.85
N SER A 18 -9.12 6.91 2.94
CA SER A 18 -8.10 6.35 2.06
C SER A 18 -8.74 5.82 0.79
N TYR A 19 -8.21 6.21 -0.39
CA TYR A 19 -8.83 5.90 -1.69
C TYR A 19 -7.96 5.03 -2.60
N GLY A 20 -6.64 5.15 -2.50
CA GLY A 20 -5.73 4.46 -3.40
C GLY A 20 -5.80 2.94 -3.30
N PHE A 21 -5.88 2.27 -4.45
CA PHE A 21 -5.84 0.81 -4.59
C PHE A 21 -6.88 0.02 -3.79
N ARG A 22 -7.97 0.65 -3.42
CA ARG A 22 -9.06 0.00 -2.66
C ARG A 22 -10.22 -0.39 -3.57
N PRO A 23 -10.88 -1.54 -3.30
CA PRO A 23 -12.05 -1.97 -4.07
C PRO A 23 -13.20 -0.97 -3.93
N GLY A 24 -13.91 -0.73 -5.03
CA GLY A 24 -15.06 0.18 -5.06
C GLY A 24 -14.74 1.66 -4.88
N ARG A 25 -13.46 2.05 -4.91
CA ARG A 25 -13.01 3.44 -4.78
C ARG A 25 -12.21 3.86 -6.02
N GLY A 26 -12.60 4.99 -6.61
CA GLY A 26 -11.95 5.57 -7.76
C GLY A 26 -11.31 6.93 -7.47
N CYS A 27 -10.51 7.44 -8.43
CA CYS A 27 -9.91 8.77 -8.32
C CYS A 27 -10.98 9.87 -8.25
N HIS A 28 -12.12 9.69 -8.90
CA HIS A 28 -13.24 10.65 -8.83
C HIS A 28 -13.80 10.79 -7.41
N ASP A 29 -13.88 9.70 -6.66
CA ASP A 29 -14.33 9.73 -5.27
C ASP A 29 -13.36 10.52 -4.39
N ALA A 30 -12.06 10.34 -4.61
CA ALA A 30 -11.01 11.10 -3.92
C ALA A 30 -11.10 12.61 -4.25
N ILE A 31 -11.26 12.96 -5.53
CA ILE A 31 -11.40 14.34 -5.99
C ILE A 31 -12.66 14.98 -5.38
N GLU A 32 -13.78 14.29 -5.39
CA GLU A 32 -15.02 14.78 -4.77
C GLU A 32 -14.84 15.05 -3.28
N LYS A 33 -14.17 14.14 -2.57
CA LYS A 33 -13.87 14.32 -1.14
C LYS A 33 -12.99 15.56 -0.89
N ILE A 34 -11.94 15.72 -1.67
CA ILE A 34 -11.05 16.89 -1.59
C ILE A 34 -11.84 18.17 -1.84
N TYR A 35 -12.66 18.20 -2.90
CA TYR A 35 -13.48 19.34 -3.23
C TYR A 35 -14.42 19.73 -2.08
N ARG A 36 -15.12 18.77 -1.49
CA ARG A 36 -16.03 19.00 -0.35
C ARG A 36 -15.30 19.56 0.86
N LEU A 37 -14.05 19.13 1.10
CA LEU A 37 -13.25 19.57 2.24
C LEU A 37 -12.57 20.93 2.04
N ALA A 38 -12.20 21.25 0.80
CA ALA A 38 -11.39 22.43 0.45
C ALA A 38 -12.18 23.58 -0.16
N ARG A 39 -13.50 23.46 -0.32
CA ARG A 39 -14.33 24.54 -0.88
C ARG A 39 -14.23 25.84 -0.06
N PRO A 40 -14.51 27.04 -0.68
CA PRO A 40 -14.27 28.35 -0.07
C PRO A 40 -14.88 28.55 1.32
N ASN A 41 -16.05 27.98 1.58
CA ASN A 41 -16.74 28.08 2.87
C ASN A 41 -16.34 26.98 3.87
N SER A 42 -15.32 26.19 3.56
CA SER A 42 -14.79 25.16 4.47
C SER A 42 -14.03 25.79 5.63
N ARG A 43 -14.11 25.16 6.81
CA ARG A 43 -13.28 25.52 7.97
C ARG A 43 -11.80 25.15 7.78
N ARG A 44 -11.50 24.23 6.85
CA ARG A 44 -10.14 23.75 6.58
C ARG A 44 -9.48 24.65 5.55
N LYS A 45 -8.47 25.39 5.97
CA LYS A 45 -7.74 26.38 5.13
C LYS A 45 -6.34 25.94 4.75
N TRP A 46 -5.84 24.87 5.38
CA TRP A 46 -4.49 24.39 5.18
C TRP A 46 -4.54 23.01 4.55
N VAL A 47 -3.65 22.79 3.60
CA VAL A 47 -3.41 21.50 2.93
C VAL A 47 -1.98 21.11 3.16
N LEU A 48 -1.78 19.90 3.66
CA LEU A 48 -0.47 19.25 3.68
C LEU A 48 -0.40 18.29 2.50
N ASP A 49 0.50 18.58 1.58
CA ASP A 49 0.87 17.66 0.51
C ASP A 49 2.17 16.95 0.93
N ALA A 50 2.10 15.65 1.11
CA ALA A 50 3.21 14.85 1.60
C ALA A 50 3.34 13.56 0.80
N ASP A 51 4.56 13.20 0.46
CA ASP A 51 4.89 11.96 -0.23
C ASP A 51 6.10 11.29 0.42
N ILE A 52 6.16 9.96 0.36
CA ILE A 52 7.27 9.19 0.90
C ILE A 52 8.17 8.77 -0.27
N LYS A 53 9.32 9.43 -0.38
CA LYS A 53 10.29 9.13 -1.43
C LYS A 53 10.84 7.72 -1.29
N GLY A 54 10.75 6.94 -2.36
CA GLY A 54 11.30 5.58 -2.42
C GLY A 54 10.67 4.60 -1.42
N ALA A 55 9.40 4.80 -1.04
CA ALA A 55 8.72 3.96 -0.07
C ALA A 55 8.78 2.46 -0.43
N PHE A 56 8.55 2.13 -1.71
CA PHE A 56 8.57 0.74 -2.18
C PHE A 56 9.96 0.11 -2.13
N ASP A 57 11.01 0.91 -2.28
CA ASP A 57 12.40 0.42 -2.34
C ASP A 57 13.02 0.20 -0.96
N HIS A 58 12.47 0.84 0.07
CA HIS A 58 13.08 0.91 1.41
C HIS A 58 12.32 0.15 2.49
N ILE A 59 11.26 -0.58 2.15
CA ILE A 59 10.51 -1.37 3.12
C ILE A 59 11.36 -2.53 3.65
N SER A 60 11.48 -2.62 4.97
CA SER A 60 12.06 -3.78 5.63
C SER A 60 11.18 -5.00 5.46
N HIS A 61 11.71 -6.07 4.87
CA HIS A 61 10.99 -7.35 4.72
C HIS A 61 10.61 -7.94 6.07
N GLU A 62 11.48 -7.82 7.07
CA GLU A 62 11.21 -8.31 8.42
C GLU A 62 10.02 -7.59 9.07
N HIS A 63 10.02 -6.26 9.01
CA HIS A 63 8.90 -5.46 9.53
C HIS A 63 7.59 -5.79 8.82
N LEU A 64 7.64 -5.92 7.49
CA LEU A 64 6.49 -6.26 6.68
C LEU A 64 5.92 -7.64 7.06
N LEU A 65 6.77 -8.65 7.18
CA LEU A 65 6.35 -10.00 7.56
C LEU A 65 5.80 -10.05 8.98
N THR A 66 6.36 -9.28 9.90
CA THR A 66 5.85 -9.16 11.28
C THR A 66 4.47 -8.51 11.31
N THR A 67 4.27 -7.46 10.52
CA THR A 67 3.00 -6.72 10.46
C THR A 67 1.88 -7.52 9.80
N ILE A 68 2.18 -8.28 8.75
CA ILE A 68 1.21 -9.17 8.09
C ILE A 68 0.77 -10.28 9.05
N GLY A 69 1.69 -10.80 9.86
CA GLY A 69 1.41 -11.90 10.78
C GLY A 69 1.21 -13.24 10.05
N ARG A 70 0.64 -14.20 10.75
CA ARG A 70 0.36 -15.54 10.20
C ARG A 70 -0.96 -15.54 9.44
N VAL A 71 -0.87 -15.45 8.13
CA VAL A 71 -2.02 -15.45 7.21
C VAL A 71 -1.87 -16.58 6.17
N PRO A 72 -2.96 -17.01 5.55
CA PRO A 72 -2.87 -17.94 4.42
C PRO A 72 -1.98 -17.38 3.31
N GLY A 73 -0.99 -18.15 2.87
CA GLY A 73 -0.03 -17.70 1.87
C GLY A 73 1.19 -16.94 2.42
N PHE A 74 1.38 -16.87 3.73
CA PHE A 74 2.53 -16.21 4.36
C PHE A 74 3.88 -16.67 3.78
N GLU A 75 4.09 -17.98 3.62
CA GLU A 75 5.31 -18.52 3.04
C GLU A 75 5.52 -18.10 1.58
N LEU A 76 4.45 -17.98 0.80
CA LEU A 76 4.53 -17.45 -0.57
C LEU A 76 4.95 -15.99 -0.58
N ILE A 77 4.39 -15.18 0.29
CA ILE A 77 4.77 -13.76 0.43
C ILE A 77 6.25 -13.64 0.79
N LYS A 78 6.71 -14.44 1.73
CA LYS A 78 8.12 -14.49 2.14
C LYS A 78 9.05 -14.89 1.00
N GLN A 79 8.66 -15.88 0.21
CA GLN A 79 9.41 -16.28 -0.99
C GLN A 79 9.43 -15.19 -2.04
N TRP A 80 8.31 -14.51 -2.31
CA TRP A 80 8.24 -13.42 -3.27
C TRP A 80 9.13 -12.24 -2.90
N LEU A 81 9.16 -11.87 -1.62
CA LEU A 81 10.04 -10.80 -1.15
C LEU A 81 11.52 -11.11 -1.36
N LYS A 82 11.90 -12.38 -1.26
CA LYS A 82 13.29 -12.84 -1.44
C LYS A 82 13.64 -13.20 -2.88
N ALA A 83 12.67 -13.30 -3.76
CA ALA A 83 12.88 -13.79 -5.13
C ALA A 83 13.77 -12.91 -6.00
N GLY A 84 13.92 -11.62 -5.64
CA GLY A 84 14.63 -10.68 -6.48
C GLY A 84 13.81 -10.24 -7.70
N TYR A 85 14.45 -9.55 -8.61
CA TYR A 85 13.85 -9.09 -9.86
C TYR A 85 14.85 -9.12 -11.02
N VAL A 86 14.33 -9.15 -12.23
CA VAL A 86 15.13 -9.08 -13.45
C VAL A 86 14.87 -7.75 -14.14
N GLU A 87 15.92 -6.98 -14.37
CA GLU A 87 15.87 -5.75 -15.13
C GLU A 87 16.87 -5.82 -16.29
N LYS A 88 16.40 -5.54 -17.51
CA LYS A 88 17.23 -5.58 -18.74
C LYS A 88 18.01 -6.89 -18.91
N GLY A 89 17.41 -8.03 -18.50
CA GLY A 89 18.03 -9.35 -18.58
C GLY A 89 19.07 -9.66 -17.47
N VAL A 90 19.24 -8.77 -16.49
CA VAL A 90 20.14 -8.97 -15.35
C VAL A 90 19.30 -9.24 -14.10
N PHE A 91 19.66 -10.29 -13.36
CA PHE A 91 19.03 -10.62 -12.08
C PHE A 91 19.60 -9.76 -10.97
N HIS A 92 18.72 -9.17 -10.17
CA HIS A 92 19.03 -8.41 -8.97
C HIS A 92 18.43 -9.08 -7.74
N GLU A 93 19.25 -9.32 -6.75
CA GLU A 93 18.80 -9.83 -5.46
C GLU A 93 18.12 -8.72 -4.64
N THR A 94 17.01 -9.05 -3.98
CA THR A 94 16.25 -8.08 -3.20
C THR A 94 16.45 -8.34 -1.71
N GLN A 95 17.07 -7.42 -1.01
CA GLN A 95 17.24 -7.46 0.46
C GLN A 95 16.21 -6.58 1.18
N ALA A 96 15.68 -5.57 0.52
CA ALA A 96 14.63 -4.69 1.02
C ALA A 96 13.73 -4.23 -0.14
N GLY A 97 12.57 -3.69 0.20
CA GLY A 97 11.63 -3.17 -0.78
C GLY A 97 10.69 -4.22 -1.39
N THR A 98 9.72 -3.73 -2.13
CA THR A 98 8.78 -4.54 -2.91
C THR A 98 8.65 -3.96 -4.32
N PRO A 99 8.42 -4.80 -5.36
CA PRO A 99 8.28 -4.28 -6.72
C PRO A 99 7.05 -3.39 -6.87
N GLN A 100 7.22 -2.27 -7.55
CA GLN A 100 6.10 -1.41 -7.94
C GLN A 100 5.21 -2.15 -8.95
N GLY A 101 3.90 -1.95 -8.83
CA GLY A 101 2.93 -2.60 -9.72
C GLY A 101 2.58 -4.05 -9.35
N GLY A 102 3.15 -4.61 -8.31
CA GLY A 102 2.72 -5.90 -7.78
C GLY A 102 1.30 -5.85 -7.23
N VAL A 103 0.49 -6.87 -7.51
CA VAL A 103 -0.93 -6.91 -7.13
C VAL A 103 -1.16 -6.82 -5.62
N ILE A 104 -0.24 -7.36 -4.83
CA ILE A 104 -0.32 -7.39 -3.35
C ILE A 104 0.41 -6.22 -2.68
N THR A 105 1.31 -5.55 -3.40
CA THR A 105 2.16 -4.49 -2.85
C THR A 105 1.37 -3.33 -2.24
N PRO A 106 0.36 -2.73 -2.91
CA PRO A 106 -0.37 -1.60 -2.36
C PRO A 106 -1.08 -1.89 -1.02
N PRO A 107 -1.86 -2.97 -0.88
CA PRO A 107 -2.49 -3.30 0.41
C PRO A 107 -1.48 -3.53 1.53
N THR A 108 -0.40 -4.22 1.21
CA THR A 108 0.68 -4.51 2.16
C THR A 108 1.39 -3.24 2.62
N MET A 109 1.62 -2.29 1.71
CA MET A 109 2.20 -0.99 2.00
C MET A 109 1.32 -0.16 2.93
N LEU A 110 0.04 -0.04 2.63
CA LEU A 110 -0.90 0.70 3.47
C LEU A 110 -0.92 0.17 4.90
N GLN A 111 -0.89 -1.15 5.05
CA GLN A 111 -0.83 -1.79 6.35
C GLN A 111 0.50 -1.54 7.08
N THR A 112 1.62 -1.66 6.37
CA THR A 112 2.96 -1.57 6.96
C THR A 112 3.32 -0.16 7.39
N LEU A 113 2.95 0.83 6.60
CA LEU A 113 3.26 2.23 6.89
C LEU A 113 2.32 2.85 7.91
N GLY A 114 1.22 2.19 8.24
CA GLY A 114 0.19 2.76 9.12
C GLY A 114 -0.35 4.09 8.56
N ILE A 115 -0.27 4.27 7.25
CA ILE A 115 -0.74 5.50 6.60
C ILE A 115 -2.25 5.41 6.49
N PHE A 116 -2.90 5.98 7.43
CA PHE A 116 -4.34 6.13 7.49
C PHE A 116 -4.69 7.55 7.06
N PHE A 117 -4.94 7.69 5.79
CA PHE A 117 -5.43 8.95 5.25
C PHE A 117 -6.93 8.95 5.09
#